data_8a1e79e17f12c92f069a8c723ed0166d
#
_entry.id   8a1e79e17f12c92f069a8c723ed0166d
#
_cell.length_a   1.000
_cell.length_b   1.000
_cell.length_c   1.000
_cell.angle_alpha   90.00
_cell.angle_beta   90.00
_cell.angle_gamma   90.00
#
_symmetry.space_group_name_H-M   'P 1'
#
loop_
_entity.id
_entity.type
_entity.pdbx_description
1 polymer ?
#
loop_
_entity_poly.entity_id
_entity_poly.type
_entity_poly.pdbx_seq_one_letter_code
_entity_poly.pdbx_strand_id
1 'polypeptide(L)'
;NELDHSTGRVIDALERNGLGEDTLVVVTSDNGPWIGMMDLGGSPGPLRGGKGTTWEGGMRVPAIFWWPGKISPRVEAGIGSTLDLLPTIAALTGSQVPPDRVIDGVDQSKTLTGNVLSARDSMIFYKHHRPFAIRKGSLKLHVETSRSFGIPADGSDRIYGKEVREMLL
;
A
#
# COMPACT_ATOMS: atom_id res chain seq x y z
N ASN A 1 -4.61 3.26 18.59
CA ASN A 1 -4.98 2.37 19.70
C ASN A 1 -6.31 1.63 19.44
N GLU A 2 -7.39 2.32 19.02
CA GLU A 2 -8.68 1.66 18.77
C GLU A 2 -8.61 0.65 17.61
N LEU A 3 -7.98 1.04 16.51
CA LEU A 3 -7.79 0.14 15.37
C LEU A 3 -6.94 -1.07 15.73
N ASP A 4 -5.85 -0.87 16.47
CA ASP A 4 -4.98 -1.93 16.95
C ASP A 4 -5.73 -2.90 17.88
N HIS A 5 -6.47 -2.36 18.84
CA HIS A 5 -7.34 -3.14 19.73
C HIS A 5 -8.39 -3.96 18.95
N SER A 6 -9.05 -3.33 17.98
CA SER A 6 -10.07 -4.00 17.17
C SER A 6 -9.47 -5.11 16.30
N THR A 7 -8.28 -4.89 15.73
CA THR A 7 -7.54 -5.92 14.98
C THR A 7 -7.19 -7.10 15.89
N GLY A 8 -6.68 -6.84 17.10
CA GLY A 8 -6.40 -7.89 18.10
C GLY A 8 -7.64 -8.72 18.41
N ARG A 9 -8.80 -8.09 18.62
CA ARG A 9 -10.06 -8.81 18.87
C ARG A 9 -10.48 -9.73 17.71
N VAL A 10 -10.21 -9.33 16.47
CA VAL A 10 -10.49 -10.18 15.31
C VAL A 10 -9.58 -11.41 15.32
N ILE A 11 -8.28 -11.20 15.54
CA ILE A 11 -7.30 -12.30 15.64
C ILE A 11 -7.66 -13.25 16.78
N ASP A 12 -7.93 -12.73 17.97
CA ASP A 12 -8.36 -13.52 19.12
C ASP A 12 -9.63 -14.35 18.81
N ALA A 13 -10.56 -13.81 18.03
CA ALA A 13 -11.77 -14.52 17.64
C ALA A 13 -11.45 -15.67 16.68
N LEU A 14 -10.56 -15.46 15.72
CA LEU A 14 -10.11 -16.50 14.80
C LEU A 14 -9.41 -17.64 15.55
N GLU A 15 -8.51 -17.31 16.47
CA GLU A 15 -7.78 -18.30 17.27
C GLU A 15 -8.72 -19.11 18.18
N ARG A 16 -9.65 -18.44 18.91
CA ARG A 16 -10.62 -19.11 19.76
C ARG A 16 -11.57 -20.06 19.03
N ASN A 17 -11.81 -19.81 17.75
CA ASN A 17 -12.64 -20.67 16.90
C ASN A 17 -11.85 -21.67 16.07
N GLY A 18 -10.52 -21.76 16.26
CA GLY A 18 -9.66 -22.70 15.53
C GLY A 18 -9.52 -22.35 14.04
N LEU A 19 -9.77 -21.11 13.64
CA LEU A 19 -9.74 -20.66 12.24
C LEU A 19 -8.43 -19.95 11.86
N GLY A 20 -7.51 -19.76 12.78
CA GLY A 20 -6.29 -18.99 12.56
C GLY A 20 -5.42 -19.54 11.42
N GLU A 21 -5.23 -20.87 11.38
CA GLU A 21 -4.40 -21.50 10.34
C GLU A 21 -5.04 -21.52 8.95
N ASP A 22 -6.34 -21.36 8.86
CA ASP A 22 -7.10 -21.37 7.61
C ASP A 22 -7.55 -19.98 7.17
N THR A 23 -7.09 -18.93 7.86
CA THR A 23 -7.49 -17.55 7.55
C THR A 23 -6.28 -16.65 7.29
N LEU A 24 -6.23 -16.06 6.10
CA LEU A 24 -5.33 -14.96 5.80
C LEU A 24 -5.95 -13.65 6.29
N VAL A 25 -5.31 -12.99 7.25
CA VAL A 25 -5.68 -11.65 7.71
C VAL A 25 -4.78 -10.62 7.03
N VAL A 26 -5.39 -9.62 6.39
CA VAL A 26 -4.69 -8.50 5.77
C VAL A 26 -5.11 -7.21 6.46
N VAL A 27 -4.14 -6.51 7.05
CA VAL A 27 -4.35 -5.20 7.66
C VAL A 27 -3.61 -4.17 6.82
N THR A 28 -4.35 -3.24 6.25
CA THR A 28 -3.80 -2.18 5.39
C THR A 28 -4.68 -0.94 5.43
N SER A 29 -4.30 0.08 4.67
CA SER A 29 -5.10 1.30 4.46
C SER A 29 -5.36 1.50 2.96
N ASP A 30 -6.36 2.28 2.64
CA ASP A 30 -6.73 2.65 1.27
C ASP A 30 -5.79 3.70 0.66
N ASN A 31 -5.25 4.60 1.48
CA ASN A 31 -4.37 5.70 1.07
C ASN A 31 -3.59 6.25 2.26
N GLY A 32 -2.65 7.14 1.97
CA GLY A 32 -1.90 7.85 2.99
C GLY A 32 -2.74 8.81 3.84
N PRO A 33 -2.17 9.41 4.90
CA PRO A 33 -2.86 10.25 5.87
C PRO A 33 -3.42 11.53 5.24
N TRP A 34 -4.50 12.01 5.81
CA TRP A 34 -5.10 13.30 5.43
C TRP A 34 -4.43 14.45 6.21
N ILE A 35 -3.30 14.90 5.71
CA ILE A 35 -2.44 15.88 6.37
C ILE A 35 -3.19 17.17 6.72
N GLY A 36 -4.13 17.62 5.90
CA GLY A 36 -4.94 18.81 6.16
C GLY A 36 -5.80 18.74 7.42
N MET A 37 -5.97 17.56 8.02
CA MET A 37 -6.67 17.37 9.30
C MET A 37 -5.72 17.43 10.51
N MET A 38 -4.47 17.81 10.28
CA MET A 38 -3.44 17.93 11.34
C MET A 38 -3.38 16.66 12.22
N ASP A 39 -3.46 16.81 13.53
CA ASP A 39 -3.35 15.71 14.49
C ASP A 39 -4.43 14.62 14.32
N LEU A 40 -5.56 14.95 13.71
CA LEU A 40 -6.64 14.01 13.44
C LEU A 40 -6.44 13.24 12.12
N GLY A 41 -5.57 13.71 11.25
CA GLY A 41 -5.36 13.13 9.92
C GLY A 41 -4.30 12.03 9.85
N GLY A 42 -3.55 11.82 10.91
CA GLY A 42 -2.41 10.91 10.95
C GLY A 42 -1.15 11.52 10.36
N SER A 43 -0.08 10.71 10.27
CA SER A 43 1.24 11.14 9.80
C SER A 43 1.77 10.19 8.73
N PRO A 44 2.37 10.71 7.64
CA PRO A 44 3.08 9.89 6.67
C PRO A 44 4.49 9.48 7.16
N GLY A 45 4.87 9.85 8.37
CA GLY A 45 6.24 9.65 8.87
C GLY A 45 7.25 10.40 8.01
N PRO A 46 8.33 9.73 7.55
CA PRO A 46 9.36 10.36 6.72
C PRO A 46 8.95 10.51 5.24
N LEU A 47 7.78 10.03 4.85
CA LEU A 47 7.35 10.03 3.45
C LEU A 47 6.77 11.38 3.06
N ARG A 48 7.07 11.83 1.84
CA ARG A 48 6.57 13.09 1.30
C ARG A 48 5.09 12.98 0.94
N GLY A 49 4.34 14.07 1.19
CA GLY A 49 2.93 14.21 0.82
C GLY A 49 1.99 13.38 1.67
N GLY A 50 0.73 13.38 1.29
CA GLY A 50 -0.35 12.66 1.94
C GLY A 50 -1.50 12.41 0.99
N LYS A 51 -2.67 12.10 1.52
CA LYS A 51 -3.90 11.81 0.77
C LYS A 51 -4.12 12.77 -0.39
N GLY A 52 -4.38 12.22 -1.57
CA GLY A 52 -4.63 12.97 -2.81
C GLY A 52 -3.37 13.30 -3.61
N THR A 53 -2.18 12.85 -3.18
CA THR A 53 -0.95 12.98 -3.96
C THR A 53 -0.46 11.63 -4.46
N THR A 54 0.38 11.66 -5.51
CA THR A 54 1.12 10.48 -5.97
C THR A 54 2.51 10.34 -5.34
N TRP A 55 2.84 11.19 -4.37
CA TRP A 55 4.02 11.02 -3.54
C TRP A 55 3.91 9.78 -2.66
N GLU A 56 5.03 9.29 -2.17
CA GLU A 56 5.04 8.08 -1.33
C GLU A 56 4.12 8.21 -0.11
N GLY A 57 4.09 9.37 0.55
CA GLY A 57 3.19 9.59 1.70
C GLY A 57 1.70 9.57 1.36
N GLY A 58 1.33 9.75 0.10
CA GLY A 58 -0.07 9.65 -0.35
C GLY A 58 -0.49 8.25 -0.79
N MET A 59 0.47 7.44 -1.25
CA MET A 59 0.22 6.16 -1.90
C MET A 59 0.74 4.96 -1.12
N ARG A 60 1.88 5.09 -0.45
CA ARG A 60 2.46 4.02 0.34
C ARG A 60 1.77 3.93 1.69
N VAL A 61 1.20 2.77 1.97
CA VAL A 61 0.47 2.47 3.19
C VAL A 61 1.12 1.30 3.93
N PRO A 62 0.93 1.17 5.25
CA PRO A 62 1.31 -0.05 5.95
C PRO A 62 0.49 -1.22 5.41
N ALA A 63 1.14 -2.38 5.32
CA ALA A 63 0.48 -3.62 4.94
C ALA A 63 1.03 -4.76 5.80
N ILE A 64 0.16 -5.49 6.46
CA ILE A 64 0.50 -6.65 7.29
C ILE A 64 -0.31 -7.82 6.77
N PHE A 65 0.38 -8.92 6.48
CA PHE A 65 -0.21 -10.20 6.10
C PHE A 65 0.07 -11.20 7.20
N TRP A 66 -0.97 -11.68 7.85
CA TRP A 66 -0.87 -12.65 8.93
C TRP A 66 -1.59 -13.94 8.54
N TRP A 67 -0.86 -15.04 8.52
CA TRP A 67 -1.38 -16.37 8.26
C TRP A 67 -0.47 -17.40 8.95
N PRO A 68 -0.82 -17.86 10.16
CA PRO A 68 -0.02 -18.81 10.90
C PRO A 68 0.25 -20.09 10.11
N GLY A 69 1.47 -20.58 10.20
CA GLY A 69 1.88 -21.81 9.50
C GLY A 69 2.08 -21.68 7.98
N LYS A 70 1.66 -20.54 7.35
CA LYS A 70 1.80 -20.31 5.91
C LYS A 70 2.74 -19.16 5.59
N ILE A 71 2.71 -18.09 6.39
CA ILE A 71 3.57 -16.90 6.19
C ILE A 71 4.53 -16.81 7.37
N SER A 72 5.83 -16.90 7.10
CA SER A 72 6.86 -16.68 8.11
C SER A 72 7.04 -15.20 8.42
N PRO A 73 7.25 -14.81 9.70
CA PRO A 73 7.49 -13.42 10.07
C PRO A 73 8.70 -12.82 9.35
N ARG A 74 8.50 -11.75 8.61
CA ARG A 74 9.55 -11.00 7.91
C ARG A 74 9.07 -9.62 7.48
N VAL A 75 10.00 -8.81 7.01
CA VAL A 75 9.72 -7.55 6.31
C VAL A 75 10.00 -7.76 4.82
N GLU A 76 9.00 -7.48 3.98
CA GLU A 76 9.14 -7.49 2.53
C GLU A 76 9.30 -6.04 2.04
N ALA A 77 10.40 -5.74 1.35
CA ALA A 77 10.72 -4.40 0.87
C ALA A 77 10.34 -4.17 -0.61
N GLY A 78 9.89 -5.22 -1.29
CA GLY A 78 9.44 -5.14 -2.68
C GLY A 78 8.16 -4.30 -2.85
N ILE A 79 7.83 -3.96 -4.09
CA ILE A 79 6.61 -3.24 -4.40
C ILE A 79 5.44 -4.21 -4.32
N GLY A 80 4.43 -3.86 -3.52
CA GLY A 80 3.13 -4.51 -3.50
C GLY A 80 2.03 -3.49 -3.76
N SER A 81 0.88 -3.93 -4.21
CA SER A 81 -0.29 -3.10 -4.45
C SER A 81 -1.56 -3.81 -3.98
N THR A 82 -2.57 -3.04 -3.58
CA THR A 82 -3.91 -3.59 -3.34
C THR A 82 -4.52 -4.23 -4.59
N LEU A 83 -4.07 -3.86 -5.79
CA LEU A 83 -4.41 -4.52 -7.04
C LEU A 83 -3.99 -6.00 -7.06
N ASP A 84 -2.93 -6.34 -6.33
CA ASP A 84 -2.35 -7.68 -6.29
C ASP A 84 -3.17 -8.64 -5.42
N LEU A 85 -4.07 -8.13 -4.58
CA LEU A 85 -4.87 -8.96 -3.67
C LEU A 85 -5.73 -9.97 -4.42
N LEU A 86 -6.43 -9.55 -5.49
CA LEU A 86 -7.29 -10.44 -6.26
C LEU A 86 -6.55 -11.64 -6.86
N PRO A 87 -5.50 -11.46 -7.69
CA PRO A 87 -4.78 -12.61 -8.26
C PRO A 87 -4.03 -13.42 -7.19
N THR A 88 -3.54 -12.78 -6.13
CA THR A 88 -2.86 -13.48 -5.03
C THR A 88 -3.83 -14.38 -4.25
N ILE A 89 -5.01 -13.88 -3.89
CA ILE A 89 -6.04 -14.68 -3.19
C ILE A 89 -6.52 -15.81 -4.10
N ALA A 90 -6.74 -15.55 -5.39
CA ALA A 90 -7.11 -16.59 -6.35
C ALA A 90 -6.09 -17.72 -6.37
N ALA A 91 -4.79 -17.39 -6.47
CA ALA A 91 -3.72 -18.36 -6.46
C ALA A 91 -3.65 -19.15 -5.13
N LEU A 92 -3.78 -18.48 -3.99
CA LEU A 92 -3.74 -19.11 -2.66
C LEU A 92 -4.93 -20.05 -2.40
N THR A 93 -6.07 -19.78 -3.01
CA THR A 93 -7.29 -20.59 -2.87
C THR A 93 -7.47 -21.63 -3.99
N GLY A 94 -6.54 -21.71 -4.94
CA GLY A 94 -6.68 -22.59 -6.12
C GLY A 94 -7.74 -22.13 -7.12
N SER A 95 -8.20 -20.88 -7.00
CA SER A 95 -9.15 -20.27 -7.93
C SER A 95 -8.41 -19.62 -9.11
N GLN A 96 -9.17 -19.25 -10.14
CA GLN A 96 -8.63 -18.54 -11.30
C GLN A 96 -9.20 -17.13 -11.40
N VAL A 97 -8.36 -16.20 -11.84
CA VAL A 97 -8.81 -14.86 -12.21
C VAL A 97 -9.57 -14.95 -13.56
N PRO A 98 -10.69 -14.21 -13.73
CA PRO A 98 -11.43 -14.23 -14.99
C PRO A 98 -10.54 -13.91 -16.20
N PRO A 99 -10.53 -14.74 -17.25
CA PRO A 99 -9.68 -14.55 -18.42
C PRO A 99 -10.25 -13.56 -19.45
N ASP A 100 -11.48 -13.09 -19.24
CA ASP A 100 -12.24 -12.23 -20.15
C ASP A 100 -11.85 -10.75 -20.07
N ARG A 101 -10.92 -10.40 -19.17
CA ARG A 101 -10.48 -9.02 -18.94
C ARG A 101 -9.01 -8.95 -18.52
N VAL A 102 -8.38 -7.81 -18.80
CA VAL A 102 -7.04 -7.51 -18.30
C VAL A 102 -7.12 -7.18 -16.80
N ILE A 103 -6.25 -7.80 -16.01
CA ILE A 103 -6.09 -7.54 -14.59
C ILE A 103 -4.71 -6.92 -14.37
N ASP A 104 -4.68 -5.73 -13.77
CA ASP A 104 -3.42 -5.02 -13.47
C ASP A 104 -2.69 -5.59 -12.24
N GLY A 105 -3.35 -6.43 -11.47
CA GLY A 105 -2.79 -7.12 -10.31
C GLY A 105 -1.80 -8.20 -10.72
N VAL A 106 -0.79 -8.42 -9.88
CA VAL A 106 0.24 -9.46 -10.01
C VAL A 106 0.10 -10.44 -8.85
N ASP A 107 0.18 -11.74 -9.15
CA ASP A 107 0.17 -12.77 -8.11
C ASP A 107 1.42 -12.69 -7.22
N GLN A 108 1.23 -12.41 -5.94
CA GLN A 108 2.25 -12.32 -4.90
C GLN A 108 2.26 -13.56 -3.97
N SER A 109 1.55 -14.63 -4.32
CA SER A 109 1.42 -15.80 -3.44
C SER A 109 2.78 -16.38 -3.05
N LYS A 110 3.70 -16.51 -4.02
CA LYS A 110 5.06 -17.02 -3.78
C LYS A 110 5.91 -16.04 -2.95
N THR A 111 5.67 -14.73 -3.10
CA THR A 111 6.30 -13.73 -2.25
C THR A 111 5.81 -13.85 -0.83
N LEU A 112 4.53 -14.02 -0.59
CA LEU A 112 3.97 -14.12 0.76
C LEU A 112 4.37 -15.42 1.48
N THR A 113 4.29 -16.56 0.80
CA THR A 113 4.49 -17.89 1.43
C THR A 113 5.92 -18.44 1.31
N GLY A 114 6.77 -17.81 0.49
CA GLY A 114 8.15 -18.22 0.24
C GLY A 114 9.16 -17.10 0.45
N ASN A 115 10.41 -17.35 0.09
CA ASN A 115 11.49 -16.36 0.11
C ASN A 115 11.80 -15.85 -1.30
N VAL A 116 10.76 -15.48 -2.03
CA VAL A 116 10.87 -14.96 -3.40
C VAL A 116 10.57 -13.46 -3.35
N LEU A 117 11.37 -12.68 -4.08
CA LEU A 117 11.14 -11.24 -4.21
C LEU A 117 9.77 -10.96 -4.81
N SER A 118 9.23 -9.77 -4.54
CA SER A 118 7.97 -9.32 -5.14
C SER A 118 7.97 -9.53 -6.66
N ALA A 119 6.89 -10.09 -7.18
CA ALA A 119 6.67 -10.26 -8.60
C ALA A 119 6.36 -8.94 -9.32
N ARG A 120 6.04 -7.87 -8.56
CA ARG A 120 5.82 -6.53 -9.09
C ARG A 120 7.12 -5.72 -9.06
N ASP A 121 7.64 -5.36 -10.22
CA ASP A 121 8.85 -4.54 -10.36
C ASP A 121 8.55 -3.05 -10.55
N SER A 122 7.32 -2.71 -10.93
CA SER A 122 6.93 -1.35 -11.26
C SER A 122 5.48 -1.04 -10.89
N MET A 123 5.19 0.25 -10.72
CA MET A 123 3.86 0.76 -10.40
C MET A 123 3.66 2.13 -11.05
N ILE A 124 2.55 2.28 -11.79
CA ILE A 124 2.11 3.57 -12.32
C ILE A 124 1.09 4.16 -11.34
N PHE A 125 1.30 5.42 -10.98
CA PHE A 125 0.44 6.16 -10.07
C PHE A 125 -0.43 7.13 -10.86
N TYR A 126 -1.73 6.96 -10.74
CA TYR A 126 -2.72 7.79 -11.40
C TYR A 126 -3.33 8.79 -10.43
N LYS A 127 -3.69 9.95 -10.96
CA LYS A 127 -4.63 10.86 -10.34
C LYS A 127 -5.78 11.08 -11.32
N HIS A 128 -6.99 10.70 -10.89
CA HIS A 128 -8.12 10.54 -11.80
C HIS A 128 -7.76 9.56 -12.94
N HIS A 129 -7.80 9.99 -14.19
CA HIS A 129 -7.50 9.18 -15.37
C HIS A 129 -6.14 9.47 -16.01
N ARG A 130 -5.26 10.23 -15.33
CA ARG A 130 -3.96 10.64 -15.85
C ARG A 130 -2.83 10.02 -15.05
N PRO A 131 -1.79 9.48 -15.72
CA PRO A 131 -0.59 9.03 -15.03
C PRO A 131 0.19 10.26 -14.51
N PHE A 132 0.57 10.24 -13.25
CA PHE A 132 1.32 11.29 -12.57
C PHE A 132 2.73 10.85 -12.22
N ALA A 133 2.92 9.58 -11.93
CA ALA A 133 4.23 9.06 -11.60
C ALA A 133 4.36 7.58 -11.99
N ILE A 134 5.59 7.14 -12.16
CA ILE A 134 5.94 5.72 -12.26
C ILE A 134 7.06 5.41 -11.27
N ARG A 135 6.96 4.29 -10.57
CA ARG A 135 8.02 3.74 -9.75
C ARG A 135 8.53 2.45 -10.39
N LYS A 136 9.84 2.29 -10.44
CA LYS A 136 10.50 1.03 -10.80
C LYS A 136 11.65 0.77 -9.84
N GLY A 137 11.55 -0.31 -9.08
CA GLY A 137 12.50 -0.59 -8.01
C GLY A 137 12.56 0.56 -6.99
N SER A 138 13.75 1.12 -6.79
CA SER A 138 14.00 2.26 -5.88
C SER A 138 13.76 3.64 -6.50
N LEU A 139 13.58 3.71 -7.82
CA LEU A 139 13.42 4.98 -8.54
C LEU A 139 11.93 5.31 -8.73
N LYS A 140 11.59 6.59 -8.59
CA LYS A 140 10.25 7.10 -8.88
C LYS A 140 10.36 8.39 -9.69
N LEU A 141 9.81 8.37 -10.90
CA LEU A 141 9.69 9.52 -11.78
C LEU A 141 8.31 10.12 -11.64
N HIS A 142 8.23 11.42 -11.41
CA HIS A 142 7.00 12.19 -11.48
C HIS A 142 6.96 12.99 -12.78
N VAL A 143 5.92 12.78 -13.58
CA VAL A 143 5.64 13.61 -14.78
C VAL A 143 4.71 14.76 -14.44
N GLU A 144 3.86 14.57 -13.43
CA GLU A 144 3.03 15.61 -12.82
C GLU A 144 3.04 15.44 -11.30
N THR A 145 2.84 16.52 -10.57
CA THR A 145 2.69 16.51 -9.12
C THR A 145 1.42 17.20 -8.69
N SER A 146 0.92 16.86 -7.52
CA SER A 146 -0.25 17.50 -6.94
C SER A 146 -0.02 17.75 -5.45
N ARG A 147 -0.76 18.71 -4.91
CA ARG A 147 -0.79 18.99 -3.48
C ARG A 147 -1.62 17.95 -2.75
N SER A 148 -1.30 17.73 -1.49
CA SER A 148 -2.10 16.90 -0.60
C SER A 148 -3.49 17.49 -0.41
N PHE A 149 -4.48 16.62 -0.26
CA PHE A 149 -5.86 17.02 -0.06
C PHE A 149 -6.01 17.83 1.24
N GLY A 150 -6.69 18.97 1.14
CA GLY A 150 -6.93 19.88 2.27
C GLY A 150 -5.79 20.83 2.61
N ILE A 151 -4.68 20.84 1.86
CA ILE A 151 -3.62 21.83 2.01
C ILE A 151 -3.91 23.04 1.12
N PRO A 152 -3.94 24.28 1.69
CA PRO A 152 -4.21 25.49 0.93
C PRO A 152 -3.19 25.77 -0.16
N ALA A 153 -3.61 26.56 -1.17
CA ALA A 153 -2.76 26.93 -2.31
C ALA A 153 -1.63 27.92 -1.96
N ASP A 154 -1.60 28.45 -0.74
CA ASP A 154 -0.68 29.49 -0.27
C ASP A 154 0.74 29.00 0.07
N GLY A 155 1.04 27.72 -0.15
CA GLY A 155 2.38 27.19 0.04
C GLY A 155 2.65 26.62 1.43
N SER A 156 1.62 26.38 2.26
CA SER A 156 1.76 25.67 3.55
C SER A 156 2.22 24.21 3.41
N ASP A 157 2.45 23.72 2.19
CA ASP A 157 3.23 22.51 1.87
C ASP A 157 4.68 22.56 2.45
N ARG A 158 5.09 23.70 3.01
CA ARG A 158 6.43 23.90 3.61
C ARG A 158 6.72 23.07 4.85
N ILE A 159 5.70 22.46 5.44
CA ILE A 159 5.88 21.61 6.64
C ILE A 159 6.62 20.31 6.32
N TYR A 160 6.60 19.84 5.08
CA TYR A 160 7.20 18.56 4.67
C TYR A 160 8.34 18.67 3.65
N GLY A 161 9.12 19.75 3.71
CA GLY A 161 10.39 19.81 3.02
C GLY A 161 10.36 20.53 1.67
N LYS A 162 11.48 21.23 1.44
CA LYS A 162 11.81 22.02 0.27
C LYS A 162 11.32 21.37 -1.03
N GLU A 163 10.85 22.22 -1.94
CA GLU A 163 10.67 21.87 -3.35
C GLU A 163 11.82 20.99 -3.84
N VAL A 164 11.54 19.74 -4.13
CA VAL A 164 12.44 18.97 -4.97
C VAL A 164 12.14 19.36 -6.39
N ARG A 165 12.77 20.44 -6.83
CA ARG A 165 12.87 20.83 -8.24
C ARG A 165 13.82 19.93 -9.03
N GLU A 166 14.52 19.04 -8.36
CA GLU A 166 15.56 18.20 -8.92
C GLU A 166 15.42 16.75 -8.46
N MET A 167 14.59 16.01 -9.14
CA MET A 167 14.82 14.62 -9.46
C MET A 167 14.18 14.33 -10.81
N LEU A 168 14.60 15.09 -11.79
CA LEU A 168 14.63 14.65 -13.18
C LEU A 168 15.99 13.98 -13.37
N LEU A 169 16.05 12.68 -13.20
CA LEU A 169 16.92 11.71 -13.88
C LEU A 169 16.45 10.33 -13.56
#